data_cb7ae359903a509036ce67ae46758836
#
_entry.id   cb7ae359903a509036ce67ae46758836
#
_cell.length_a   1.000
_cell.length_b   1.000
_cell.length_c   1.000
_cell.angle_alpha   90.00
_cell.angle_beta   90.00
_cell.angle_gamma   90.00
#
_symmetry.space_group_name_H-M   'P 1'
#
loop_
_entity.id
_entity.type
_entity.pdbx_description
1 polymer ?
#
loop_
_entity_poly.entity_id
_entity_poly.type
_entity_poly.pdbx_seq_one_letter_code
_entity_poly.pdbx_strand_id
1 'polypeptide(L)'
;MVVGNLMRTLGILGTLIILAACTWELPNASLTAPLPATPQGDVSPEPSATLLPFLLIDANPVMSGICFESAYDAVGRIFVLRSTEELTSLFDESDNSGYCRRPSVRGTFDFSSERAVIGTWSRGRGCDADHRISAVEIDDVARTFIIRTQFVVEGDCPYELVRPLWLGITGYRDYDIRLLIED
;
A
#
# COMPACT_ATOMS: atom_id res chain seq x y z
N MET A 1 -2.02 -36.58 -45.53
CA MET A 1 -3.39 -37.11 -45.37
C MET A 1 -4.19 -36.11 -44.55
N VAL A 2 -5.07 -35.37 -45.24
CA VAL A 2 -6.43 -34.92 -44.91
C VAL A 2 -6.53 -34.01 -43.69
N VAL A 3 -6.57 -32.69 -43.87
CA VAL A 3 -7.65 -31.71 -44.12
C VAL A 3 -8.77 -31.75 -43.04
N GLY A 4 -8.96 -30.64 -42.40
CA GLY A 4 -10.11 -30.35 -41.54
C GLY A 4 -10.23 -28.86 -41.18
N ASN A 5 -10.57 -28.03 -42.18
CA ASN A 5 -11.12 -26.68 -41.99
C ASN A 5 -12.43 -26.76 -41.25
N LEU A 6 -12.65 -25.90 -40.28
CA LEU A 6 -14.00 -25.47 -39.88
C LEU A 6 -14.03 -23.98 -39.55
N MET A 7 -14.43 -23.20 -40.53
CA MET A 7 -15.00 -21.85 -40.44
C MET A 7 -16.26 -21.88 -39.54
N ARG A 8 -16.35 -20.94 -38.60
CA ARG A 8 -17.63 -20.50 -38.03
C ARG A 8 -17.68 -18.98 -37.90
N THR A 9 -18.27 -18.41 -38.86
CA THR A 9 -19.26 -17.34 -39.00
C THR A 9 -19.55 -16.42 -37.83
N LEU A 10 -19.39 -15.14 -38.17
CA LEU A 10 -19.91 -13.89 -37.60
C LEU A 10 -21.31 -14.00 -36.96
N GLY A 11 -21.42 -13.36 -35.79
CA GLY A 11 -22.69 -12.89 -35.24
C GLY A 11 -22.47 -11.50 -34.64
N ILE A 12 -22.73 -10.46 -35.44
CA ILE A 12 -22.82 -9.07 -35.00
C ILE A 12 -24.22 -8.90 -34.40
N LEU A 13 -24.34 -8.70 -33.10
CA LEU A 13 -25.55 -8.19 -32.47
C LEU A 13 -25.24 -6.82 -31.90
N GLY A 14 -25.77 -5.79 -32.55
CA GLY A 14 -25.75 -4.41 -32.11
C GLY A 14 -26.64 -4.24 -30.88
N THR A 15 -26.09 -3.76 -29.79
CA THR A 15 -26.86 -3.34 -28.63
C THR A 15 -26.97 -1.82 -28.63
N LEU A 16 -28.21 -1.37 -28.80
CA LEU A 16 -28.64 0.03 -28.78
C LEU A 16 -28.51 0.55 -27.32
N ILE A 17 -27.62 1.51 -27.07
CA ILE A 17 -27.49 2.17 -25.76
C ILE A 17 -28.44 3.37 -25.76
N ILE A 18 -29.52 3.29 -24.97
CA ILE A 18 -30.43 4.40 -24.67
C ILE A 18 -29.79 5.22 -23.55
N LEU A 19 -29.34 6.43 -23.88
CA LEU A 19 -28.94 7.44 -22.93
C LEU A 19 -30.15 8.09 -22.29
N ALA A 20 -30.47 7.73 -21.06
CA ALA A 20 -31.43 8.45 -20.24
C ALA A 20 -30.71 9.59 -19.51
N ALA A 21 -30.93 10.82 -19.95
CA ALA A 21 -30.48 12.02 -19.26
C ALA A 21 -31.37 12.27 -18.04
N CYS A 22 -30.85 12.04 -16.82
CA CYS A 22 -31.50 12.51 -15.60
C CYS A 22 -31.01 13.92 -15.28
N THR A 23 -31.89 14.89 -15.53
CA THR A 23 -31.72 16.27 -15.02
C THR A 23 -32.08 16.29 -13.53
N TRP A 24 -31.15 16.62 -12.68
CA TRP A 24 -31.37 16.86 -11.25
C TRP A 24 -31.62 18.36 -11.04
N GLU A 25 -32.83 18.72 -10.75
CA GLU A 25 -33.16 20.05 -10.22
C GLU A 25 -32.83 20.09 -8.73
N LEU A 26 -31.94 21.01 -8.34
CA LEU A 26 -31.62 21.32 -6.96
C LEU A 26 -32.68 22.25 -6.37
N PRO A 27 -33.36 21.91 -5.27
CA PRO A 27 -34.18 22.85 -4.55
C PRO A 27 -33.31 23.81 -3.73
N ASN A 28 -33.41 25.11 -4.03
CA ASN A 28 -32.89 26.18 -3.21
C ASN A 28 -33.68 26.23 -1.88
N ALA A 29 -33.07 25.77 -0.81
CA ALA A 29 -33.55 26.00 0.55
C ALA A 29 -32.55 26.88 1.30
N SER A 30 -32.81 28.19 1.30
CA SER A 30 -32.21 29.11 2.28
C SER A 30 -32.81 28.84 3.64
N LEU A 31 -32.02 28.23 4.54
CA LEU A 31 -32.34 28.16 5.97
C LEU A 31 -31.16 28.74 6.74
N THR A 32 -31.30 30.01 7.10
CA THR A 32 -30.45 30.66 8.10
C THR A 32 -30.85 30.18 9.49
N ALA A 33 -30.12 29.21 10.03
CA ALA A 33 -30.26 28.78 11.41
C ALA A 33 -29.15 29.45 12.27
N PRO A 34 -29.43 29.94 13.47
CA PRO A 34 -28.41 30.50 14.36
C PRO A 34 -27.51 29.38 14.88
N LEU A 35 -26.19 29.59 14.81
CA LEU A 35 -25.16 28.71 15.33
C LEU A 35 -25.30 28.57 16.86
N PRO A 36 -25.38 27.34 17.39
CA PRO A 36 -25.21 27.12 18.82
C PRO A 36 -23.74 27.33 19.22
N ALA A 37 -23.52 28.00 20.36
CA ALA A 37 -22.20 28.22 20.93
C ALA A 37 -21.48 26.90 21.17
N THR A 38 -20.28 26.76 20.56
CA THR A 38 -19.42 25.59 20.74
C THR A 38 -18.83 25.59 22.16
N PRO A 39 -18.97 24.51 22.95
CA PRO A 39 -18.22 24.38 24.18
C PRO A 39 -16.72 24.23 23.80
N GLN A 40 -15.88 25.07 24.43
CA GLN A 40 -14.43 24.93 24.40
C GLN A 40 -14.06 23.59 25.07
N GLY A 41 -13.89 22.55 24.27
CA GLY A 41 -13.30 21.30 24.71
C GLY A 41 -11.80 21.48 24.91
N ASP A 42 -11.31 21.00 26.04
CA ASP A 42 -9.89 20.83 26.37
C ASP A 42 -9.15 20.21 25.19
N VAL A 43 -8.25 20.99 24.59
CA VAL A 43 -7.34 20.49 23.54
C VAL A 43 -6.25 19.69 24.25
N SER A 44 -6.48 18.38 24.38
CA SER A 44 -5.39 17.43 24.64
C SER A 44 -4.34 17.62 23.55
N PRO A 45 -3.02 17.75 23.89
CA PRO A 45 -2.01 17.92 22.87
C PRO A 45 -1.98 16.67 21.98
N GLU A 46 -2.45 16.83 20.75
CA GLU A 46 -2.29 15.84 19.68
C GLU A 46 -0.78 15.61 19.47
N PRO A 47 -0.30 14.35 19.48
CA PRO A 47 1.11 14.07 19.21
C PRO A 47 1.45 14.60 17.82
N SER A 48 2.45 15.46 17.77
CA SER A 48 2.87 16.22 16.60
C SER A 48 3.12 15.30 15.38
N ALA A 49 2.15 15.22 14.49
CA ALA A 49 2.26 14.56 13.19
C ALA A 49 3.29 15.22 12.25
N THR A 50 4.00 16.24 12.73
CA THR A 50 4.84 17.14 11.89
C THR A 50 6.25 16.59 11.61
N LEU A 51 6.72 15.53 12.27
CA LEU A 51 8.08 14.99 12.08
C LEU A 51 8.13 13.79 11.10
N LEU A 52 7.01 13.19 10.75
CA LEU A 52 6.93 12.00 9.90
C LEU A 52 7.54 12.17 8.50
N PRO A 53 7.33 13.30 7.77
CA PRO A 53 7.81 13.42 6.39
C PRO A 53 9.33 13.50 6.24
N PHE A 54 10.09 13.74 7.32
CA PHE A 54 11.55 13.80 7.26
C PHE A 54 12.25 12.49 7.58
N LEU A 55 11.57 11.58 8.29
CA LEU A 55 12.14 10.30 8.74
C LEU A 55 11.76 9.14 7.83
N LEU A 56 10.57 9.20 7.22
CA LEU A 56 10.04 8.15 6.39
C LEU A 56 9.97 8.57 4.93
N ILE A 57 10.44 7.70 4.05
CA ILE A 57 10.42 7.87 2.59
C ILE A 57 9.55 6.75 2.02
N ASP A 58 8.67 7.04 1.07
CA ASP A 58 7.95 6.00 0.34
C ASP A 58 8.92 5.16 -0.51
N ALA A 59 9.09 3.90 -0.13
CA ALA A 59 9.91 2.93 -0.84
C ALA A 59 9.07 1.90 -1.63
N ASN A 60 7.73 2.04 -1.70
CA ASN A 60 6.88 1.16 -2.49
C ASN A 60 7.31 1.08 -3.97
N PRO A 61 7.74 2.19 -4.63
CA PRO A 61 8.21 2.12 -6.00
C PRO A 61 9.40 1.18 -6.23
N VAL A 62 10.28 1.03 -5.21
CA VAL A 62 11.44 0.12 -5.27
C VAL A 62 10.98 -1.33 -5.44
N MET A 63 9.89 -1.72 -4.79
CA MET A 63 9.36 -3.08 -4.76
C MET A 63 8.30 -3.35 -5.84
N SER A 64 7.96 -2.38 -6.66
CA SER A 64 6.90 -2.48 -7.68
C SER A 64 7.15 -3.54 -8.76
N GLY A 65 8.40 -4.01 -8.88
CA GLY A 65 8.77 -5.05 -9.83
C GLY A 65 8.55 -6.49 -9.36
N ILE A 66 8.22 -6.71 -8.08
CA ILE A 66 7.90 -8.03 -7.54
C ILE A 66 6.50 -8.43 -8.01
N CYS A 67 6.35 -9.64 -8.56
CA CYS A 67 5.07 -10.10 -9.07
C CYS A 67 4.07 -10.36 -7.95
N PHE A 68 2.78 -10.30 -8.29
CA PHE A 68 1.69 -10.49 -7.34
C PHE A 68 1.78 -11.81 -6.59
N GLU A 69 2.11 -12.90 -7.27
CA GLU A 69 2.15 -14.24 -6.67
C GLU A 69 3.27 -14.36 -5.62
N SER A 70 4.44 -13.75 -5.87
CA SER A 70 5.53 -13.71 -4.89
C SER A 70 5.19 -12.79 -3.71
N ALA A 71 4.58 -11.64 -3.97
CA ALA A 71 4.09 -10.74 -2.92
C ALA A 71 3.01 -11.40 -2.06
N TYR A 72 2.12 -12.20 -2.66
CA TYR A 72 1.07 -12.94 -1.97
C TYR A 72 1.64 -14.00 -1.03
N ASP A 73 2.67 -14.75 -1.47
CA ASP A 73 3.36 -15.75 -0.64
C ASP A 73 4.11 -15.10 0.54
N ALA A 74 4.57 -13.88 0.35
CA ALA A 74 5.30 -13.12 1.38
C ALA A 74 4.40 -12.32 2.34
N VAL A 75 3.07 -12.42 2.22
CA VAL A 75 2.12 -11.70 3.08
C VAL A 75 2.39 -11.98 4.56
N GLY A 76 2.44 -10.91 5.37
CA GLY A 76 2.68 -10.98 6.81
C GLY A 76 4.14 -11.16 7.21
N ARG A 77 5.07 -11.40 6.27
CA ARG A 77 6.50 -11.34 6.55
C ARG A 77 6.94 -9.89 6.64
N ILE A 78 7.77 -9.58 7.63
CA ILE A 78 8.38 -8.26 7.80
C ILE A 78 9.83 -8.35 7.36
N PHE A 79 10.25 -7.44 6.51
CA PHE A 79 11.59 -7.34 5.97
C PHE A 79 12.24 -6.05 6.47
N VAL A 80 13.49 -6.16 6.92
CA VAL A 80 14.33 -5.00 7.24
C VAL A 80 15.60 -5.13 6.42
N LEU A 81 15.77 -4.22 5.46
CA LEU A 81 16.89 -4.21 4.53
C LEU A 81 17.81 -3.04 4.87
N ARG A 82 19.11 -3.32 5.02
CA ARG A 82 20.12 -2.34 5.41
C ARG A 82 21.20 -2.14 4.35
N SER A 83 21.13 -2.91 3.27
CA SER A 83 22.13 -2.85 2.21
C SER A 83 21.55 -3.20 0.83
N THR A 84 22.28 -2.84 -0.21
CA THR A 84 21.96 -3.20 -1.58
C THR A 84 21.98 -4.72 -1.80
N GLU A 85 22.85 -5.44 -1.09
CA GLU A 85 22.96 -6.88 -1.15
C GLU A 85 21.72 -7.56 -0.59
N GLU A 86 21.18 -7.07 0.54
CA GLU A 86 19.94 -7.58 1.13
C GLU A 86 18.73 -7.31 0.22
N LEU A 87 18.66 -6.12 -0.39
CA LEU A 87 17.63 -5.80 -1.39
C LEU A 87 17.74 -6.73 -2.61
N THR A 88 18.96 -6.96 -3.10
CA THR A 88 19.21 -7.86 -4.22
C THR A 88 18.78 -9.29 -3.87
N SER A 89 19.11 -9.76 -2.66
CA SER A 89 18.72 -11.09 -2.18
C SER A 89 17.20 -11.26 -2.13
N LEU A 90 16.45 -10.22 -1.77
CA LEU A 90 14.99 -10.26 -1.79
C LEU A 90 14.43 -10.43 -3.22
N PHE A 91 15.00 -9.72 -4.20
CA PHE A 91 14.63 -9.93 -5.60
C PHE A 91 15.02 -11.33 -6.10
N ASP A 92 16.20 -11.82 -5.71
CA ASP A 92 16.66 -13.18 -6.06
C ASP A 92 15.75 -14.24 -5.46
N GLU A 93 15.28 -14.06 -4.21
CA GLU A 93 14.29 -14.95 -3.57
C GLU A 93 13.00 -14.97 -4.40
N SER A 94 12.49 -13.80 -4.79
CA SER A 94 11.30 -13.69 -5.64
C SER A 94 11.48 -14.38 -6.99
N ASP A 95 12.60 -14.14 -7.65
CA ASP A 95 12.89 -14.73 -8.98
C ASP A 95 13.05 -16.26 -8.91
N ASN A 96 13.68 -16.76 -7.84
CA ASN A 96 13.94 -18.19 -7.64
C ASN A 96 12.74 -18.95 -7.06
N SER A 97 11.70 -18.26 -6.59
CA SER A 97 10.50 -18.87 -6.02
C SER A 97 9.71 -19.71 -7.02
N GLY A 98 9.88 -19.46 -8.31
CA GLY A 98 9.07 -20.05 -9.38
C GLY A 98 7.66 -19.48 -9.51
N TYR A 99 7.28 -18.53 -8.65
CA TYR A 99 5.97 -17.89 -8.70
C TYR A 99 5.85 -16.88 -9.84
N CYS A 100 6.92 -16.12 -10.10
CA CYS A 100 6.92 -15.10 -11.13
C CYS A 100 7.17 -15.70 -12.51
N ARG A 101 6.34 -15.33 -13.49
CA ARG A 101 6.49 -15.77 -14.89
C ARG A 101 7.68 -15.10 -15.59
N ARG A 102 8.16 -14.01 -15.06
CA ARG A 102 9.30 -13.22 -15.57
C ARG A 102 10.13 -12.77 -14.39
N PRO A 103 11.43 -12.57 -14.55
CA PRO A 103 12.26 -11.97 -13.52
C PRO A 103 11.72 -10.62 -13.07
N SER A 104 11.85 -10.32 -11.78
CA SER A 104 11.45 -9.07 -11.17
C SER A 104 12.21 -7.89 -11.76
N VAL A 105 11.52 -6.78 -11.99
CA VAL A 105 12.18 -5.51 -12.35
C VAL A 105 12.78 -4.93 -11.07
N ARG A 106 14.12 -4.93 -11.00
CA ARG A 106 14.83 -4.55 -9.77
C ARG A 106 14.84 -3.05 -9.59
N GLY A 107 14.15 -2.57 -8.57
CA GLY A 107 14.27 -1.20 -8.10
C GLY A 107 15.59 -0.97 -7.38
N THR A 108 15.97 0.28 -7.22
CA THR A 108 17.17 0.69 -6.48
C THR A 108 16.78 1.57 -5.31
N PHE A 109 17.50 1.43 -4.20
CA PHE A 109 17.39 2.29 -3.03
C PHE A 109 18.78 2.73 -2.59
N ASP A 110 18.89 3.99 -2.22
CA ASP A 110 20.16 4.52 -1.71
C ASP A 110 20.30 4.23 -0.21
N PHE A 111 21.09 3.22 0.12
CA PHE A 111 21.43 2.84 1.49
C PHE A 111 22.57 3.65 2.09
N SER A 112 23.10 4.66 1.37
CA SER A 112 24.03 5.62 1.94
C SER A 112 23.36 6.45 3.04
N SER A 113 24.13 7.17 3.84
CA SER A 113 23.57 8.09 4.84
C SER A 113 22.68 7.43 5.90
N GLU A 114 23.12 6.27 6.42
CA GLU A 114 22.43 5.56 7.52
C GLU A 114 20.95 5.24 7.23
N ARG A 115 20.64 4.86 5.99
CA ARG A 115 19.31 4.49 5.57
C ARG A 115 19.06 3.00 5.66
N ALA A 116 17.82 2.64 6.00
CA ALA A 116 17.29 1.29 5.93
C ALA A 116 15.92 1.30 5.24
N VAL A 117 15.49 0.15 4.75
CA VAL A 117 14.13 -0.06 4.26
C VAL A 117 13.44 -1.09 5.14
N ILE A 118 12.24 -0.80 5.60
CA ILE A 118 11.36 -1.78 6.24
C ILE A 118 10.09 -1.94 5.42
N GLY A 119 9.58 -3.15 5.36
CA GLY A 119 8.32 -3.36 4.66
C GLY A 119 7.71 -4.73 4.83
N THR A 120 6.53 -4.85 4.25
CA THR A 120 5.69 -6.04 4.23
C THR A 120 4.68 -5.97 3.10
N TRP A 121 3.99 -7.08 2.87
CA TRP A 121 2.74 -7.13 2.11
C TRP A 121 1.61 -7.55 3.05
N SER A 122 0.49 -6.85 2.96
CA SER A 122 -0.75 -7.21 3.66
C SER A 122 -1.83 -7.60 2.67
N ARG A 123 -2.76 -8.45 3.09
CA ARG A 123 -3.88 -8.87 2.25
C ARG A 123 -5.21 -8.67 2.96
N GLY A 124 -6.23 -8.40 2.17
CA GLY A 124 -7.59 -8.28 2.63
C GLY A 124 -8.58 -8.44 1.49
N ARG A 125 -9.86 -8.47 1.81
CA ARG A 125 -10.93 -8.65 0.83
C ARG A 125 -11.84 -7.44 0.83
N GLY A 126 -11.88 -6.70 -0.28
CA GLY A 126 -12.66 -5.46 -0.41
C GLY A 126 -12.52 -4.82 -1.78
N CYS A 127 -13.00 -3.60 -1.90
CA CYS A 127 -12.91 -2.80 -3.11
C CYS A 127 -11.58 -2.05 -3.20
N ASP A 128 -11.08 -1.60 -2.06
CA ASP A 128 -9.78 -0.94 -1.91
C ASP A 128 -9.15 -1.30 -0.59
N ALA A 129 -7.83 -1.09 -0.49
CA ALA A 129 -7.09 -1.32 0.74
C ALA A 129 -5.82 -0.48 0.76
N ASP A 130 -5.47 0.04 1.94
CA ASP A 130 -4.28 0.85 2.14
C ASP A 130 -3.70 0.67 3.55
N HIS A 131 -2.44 1.08 3.74
CA HIS A 131 -1.80 1.14 5.05
C HIS A 131 -1.81 2.57 5.58
N ARG A 132 -2.28 2.73 6.81
CA ARG A 132 -2.30 4.02 7.53
C ARG A 132 -1.31 3.95 8.68
N ILE A 133 -0.27 4.78 8.64
CA ILE A 133 0.69 4.89 9.74
C ILE A 133 -0.01 5.62 10.89
N SER A 134 -0.16 4.95 12.03
CA SER A 134 -0.79 5.48 13.23
C SER A 134 0.20 6.15 14.18
N ALA A 135 1.43 5.61 14.28
CA ALA A 135 2.48 6.17 15.13
C ALA A 135 3.88 5.78 14.66
N VAL A 136 4.86 6.60 15.05
CA VAL A 136 6.30 6.28 15.01
C VAL A 136 6.85 6.57 16.39
N GLU A 137 7.49 5.57 16.99
CA GLU A 137 8.09 5.64 18.32
C GLU A 137 9.59 5.42 18.19
N ILE A 138 10.39 6.27 18.83
CA ILE A 138 11.85 6.20 18.81
C ILE A 138 12.32 6.19 20.25
N ASP A 139 13.11 5.19 20.61
CA ASP A 139 13.81 5.11 21.88
C ASP A 139 15.32 5.07 21.61
N ASP A 140 15.96 6.22 21.83
CA ASP A 140 17.40 6.38 21.62
C ASP A 140 18.23 5.59 22.64
N VAL A 141 17.69 5.35 23.83
CA VAL A 141 18.37 4.59 24.89
C VAL A 141 18.36 3.10 24.57
N ALA A 142 17.19 2.57 24.20
CA ALA A 142 17.03 1.17 23.78
C ALA A 142 17.44 0.95 22.33
N ARG A 143 17.70 2.02 21.55
CA ARG A 143 17.99 1.98 20.11
C ARG A 143 16.90 1.21 19.34
N THR A 144 15.63 1.53 19.60
CA THR A 144 14.49 0.95 18.91
C THR A 144 13.77 1.99 18.09
N PHE A 145 13.31 1.59 16.90
CA PHE A 145 12.50 2.39 15.99
C PHE A 145 11.25 1.58 15.63
N ILE A 146 10.09 2.00 16.12
CA ILE A 146 8.84 1.26 15.96
C ILE A 146 7.89 2.06 15.09
N ILE A 147 7.39 1.44 14.03
CA ILE A 147 6.34 1.97 13.18
C ILE A 147 5.08 1.18 13.47
N ARG A 148 4.00 1.89 13.87
CA ARG A 148 2.66 1.31 13.98
C ARG A 148 1.86 1.66 12.76
N THR A 149 1.23 0.67 12.17
CA THR A 149 0.39 0.84 10.98
C THR A 149 -0.85 -0.01 11.09
N GLN A 150 -1.93 0.46 10.50
CA GLN A 150 -3.17 -0.28 10.35
C GLN A 150 -3.39 -0.58 8.87
N PHE A 151 -3.75 -1.83 8.56
CA PHE A 151 -4.16 -2.20 7.22
C PHE A 151 -5.67 -2.06 7.11
N VAL A 152 -6.12 -1.04 6.36
CA VAL A 152 -7.54 -0.70 6.23
C VAL A 152 -8.05 -1.21 4.89
N VAL A 153 -9.15 -1.99 4.94
CA VAL A 153 -9.84 -2.49 3.76
C VAL A 153 -11.19 -1.81 3.66
N GLU A 154 -11.53 -1.32 2.48
CA GLU A 154 -12.76 -0.55 2.26
C GLU A 154 -13.66 -1.23 1.20
N GLY A 155 -14.97 -1.13 1.43
CA GLY A 155 -16.01 -1.64 0.53
C GLY A 155 -16.23 -3.15 0.60
N ASP A 156 -17.36 -3.60 0.07
CA ASP A 156 -17.81 -5.01 0.10
C ASP A 156 -17.65 -5.68 -1.28
N CYS A 157 -16.46 -5.54 -1.87
CA CYS A 157 -16.14 -6.23 -3.12
C CYS A 157 -15.57 -7.63 -2.83
N PRO A 158 -15.81 -8.60 -3.75
CA PRO A 158 -15.27 -9.95 -3.59
C PRO A 158 -13.79 -10.08 -3.97
N TYR A 159 -13.09 -8.97 -4.16
CA TYR A 159 -11.70 -8.98 -4.60
C TYR A 159 -10.76 -9.26 -3.46
N GLU A 160 -9.77 -10.11 -3.71
CA GLU A 160 -8.63 -10.27 -2.83
C GLU A 160 -7.54 -9.28 -3.23
N LEU A 161 -7.14 -8.44 -2.28
CA LEU A 161 -6.19 -7.35 -2.48
C LEU A 161 -4.91 -7.68 -1.73
N VAL A 162 -3.77 -7.52 -2.40
CA VAL A 162 -2.45 -7.51 -1.75
C VAL A 162 -1.86 -6.12 -1.93
N ARG A 163 -1.47 -5.50 -0.83
CA ARG A 163 -0.92 -4.15 -0.84
C ARG A 163 0.46 -4.13 -0.17
N PRO A 164 1.45 -3.51 -0.82
CA PRO A 164 2.75 -3.28 -0.22
C PRO A 164 2.70 -2.15 0.80
N LEU A 165 3.53 -2.27 1.84
CA LEU A 165 3.99 -1.15 2.65
C LEU A 165 5.50 -1.23 2.73
N TRP A 166 6.20 -0.31 2.08
CA TRP A 166 7.65 -0.22 2.12
C TRP A 166 8.07 1.21 2.41
N LEU A 167 8.85 1.36 3.47
CA LEU A 167 9.27 2.64 4.00
C LEU A 167 10.78 2.69 4.11
N GLY A 168 11.37 3.71 3.52
CA GLY A 168 12.75 4.07 3.76
C GLY A 168 12.86 4.88 5.05
N ILE A 169 13.83 4.55 5.90
CA ILE A 169 14.09 5.20 7.17
C ILE A 169 15.47 5.85 7.09
N THR A 170 15.59 7.10 7.54
CA THR A 170 16.86 7.84 7.53
C THR A 170 17.34 8.08 8.95
N GLY A 171 18.64 7.83 9.21
CA GLY A 171 19.30 8.11 10.49
C GLY A 171 19.17 7.02 11.55
N TYR A 172 18.48 5.91 11.25
CA TYR A 172 18.19 4.85 12.25
C TYR A 172 18.55 3.45 11.75
N ARG A 173 19.48 3.36 10.80
CA ARG A 173 19.88 2.08 10.17
C ARG A 173 20.29 1.01 11.19
N ASP A 174 20.98 1.41 12.25
CA ASP A 174 21.53 0.50 13.26
C ASP A 174 20.59 0.24 14.44
N TYR A 175 19.37 0.78 14.39
CA TYR A 175 18.35 0.55 15.40
C TYR A 175 17.67 -0.81 15.17
N ASP A 176 17.07 -1.36 16.24
CA ASP A 176 16.12 -2.45 16.12
C ASP A 176 14.81 -1.89 15.54
N ILE A 177 14.66 -2.03 14.21
CA ILE A 177 13.55 -1.47 13.46
C ILE A 177 12.40 -2.49 13.46
N ARG A 178 11.22 -2.07 13.90
CA ARG A 178 10.02 -2.91 14.01
C ARG A 178 8.85 -2.28 13.28
N LEU A 179 8.09 -3.10 12.56
CA LEU A 179 6.81 -2.74 11.97
C LEU A 179 5.72 -3.54 12.67
N LEU A 180 4.75 -2.85 13.27
CA LEU A 180 3.61 -3.46 13.96
C LEU A 180 2.37 -3.14 13.15
N ILE A 181 1.69 -4.20 12.68
CA ILE A 181 0.41 -4.07 11.97
C ILE A 181 -0.69 -4.31 13.01
N GLU A 182 -1.49 -3.29 13.23
CA GLU A 182 -2.62 -3.29 14.15
C GLU A 182 -3.89 -3.73 13.43
N ASP A 183 -4.72 -4.52 14.10
CA ASP A 183 -6.01 -5.00 13.59
C ASP A 183 -7.11 -3.93 13.72
#